data_7d55f36e1074730ec8c2d5de9e366d3f
#
_entry.id   7d55f36e1074730ec8c2d5de9e366d3f
#
_cell.length_a   1.000
_cell.length_b   1.000
_cell.length_c   1.000
_cell.angle_alpha   90.00
_cell.angle_beta   90.00
_cell.angle_gamma   90.00
#
_symmetry.space_group_name_H-M   'P 1'
#
loop_
_entity.id
_entity.type
_entity.pdbx_description
1 polymer ?
#
loop_
_entity_poly.entity_id
_entity_poly.type
_entity_poly.pdbx_seq_one_letter_code
_entity_poly.pdbx_strand_id
1 'polypeptide(L)'
;MKTKWLHKTSKKKCILFFNGWSCDEKPLQHLNSKEYDILSCYDYRDVLLPKEVNRIFENYDKVYLIAWSLGVYAANLLLKNRKSLFADAIAINGTINPIDNLKGIPPAVFQATIDGLNLKSLEKFWMRMCGGKSAFTLFKLNVPNREFDNQLLELKELQKLVQNHFVDWNIYNKALIGKQDLIFSADNQKLAWKESIDIVEREYPHYCFDKWNSWDEIIEDLSRGKSEC
;
A
#
# COMPACT_ATOMS: atom_id res chain seq x y z
N MET A 1 11.11 7.45 -7.28
CA MET A 1 10.12 6.33 -7.25
C MET A 1 10.30 5.48 -8.50
N LYS A 2 10.13 4.15 -8.40
CA LYS A 2 10.18 3.20 -9.52
C LYS A 2 8.79 2.71 -9.89
N THR A 3 8.62 2.28 -11.13
CA THR A 3 7.40 1.64 -11.62
C THR A 3 7.70 0.29 -12.27
N LYS A 4 6.74 -0.63 -12.19
CA LYS A 4 6.78 -1.94 -12.85
C LYS A 4 5.39 -2.38 -13.25
N TRP A 5 5.21 -2.73 -14.51
CA TRP A 5 3.99 -3.41 -14.95
C TRP A 5 3.95 -4.82 -14.40
N LEU A 6 2.94 -5.14 -13.61
CA LEU A 6 2.63 -6.50 -13.16
C LEU A 6 1.83 -7.24 -14.23
N HIS A 7 0.87 -6.53 -14.83
CA HIS A 7 0.10 -6.95 -15.99
C HIS A 7 0.01 -5.81 -16.99
N LYS A 8 0.25 -6.10 -18.27
CA LYS A 8 0.08 -5.15 -19.37
C LYS A 8 -0.39 -5.90 -20.61
N THR A 9 -1.69 -5.98 -20.79
CA THR A 9 -2.35 -6.75 -21.84
C THR A 9 -3.32 -5.91 -22.66
N SER A 10 -3.12 -4.57 -22.65
CA SER A 10 -3.92 -3.59 -23.39
C SER A 10 -5.40 -3.59 -22.99
N LYS A 11 -5.67 -3.67 -21.68
CA LYS A 11 -7.01 -3.52 -21.13
C LYS A 11 -7.45 -2.06 -21.18
N LYS A 12 -8.75 -1.82 -21.07
CA LYS A 12 -9.33 -0.47 -20.99
C LYS A 12 -9.32 0.11 -19.59
N LYS A 13 -9.10 -0.74 -18.57
CA LYS A 13 -9.06 -0.38 -17.16
C LYS A 13 -7.64 -0.59 -16.62
N CYS A 14 -7.19 0.31 -15.76
CA CYS A 14 -5.89 0.20 -15.10
C CYS A 14 -6.02 0.30 -13.59
N ILE A 15 -5.27 -0.52 -12.87
CA ILE A 15 -5.01 -0.34 -11.44
C ILE A 15 -3.63 0.30 -11.31
N LEU A 16 -3.59 1.48 -10.72
CA LEU A 16 -2.37 2.12 -10.25
C LEU A 16 -2.16 1.66 -8.80
N PHE A 17 -1.14 0.84 -8.58
CA PHE A 17 -0.86 0.25 -7.27
C PHE A 17 0.36 0.91 -6.62
N PHE A 18 0.17 1.49 -5.43
CA PHE A 18 1.26 2.01 -4.60
C PHE A 18 1.63 0.99 -3.52
N ASN A 19 2.81 0.41 -3.66
CA ASN A 19 3.29 -0.69 -2.83
C ASN A 19 3.72 -0.22 -1.43
N GLY A 20 3.80 -1.15 -0.48
CA GLY A 20 4.36 -0.87 0.84
C GLY A 20 5.88 -0.75 0.83
N TRP A 21 6.44 -0.16 1.91
CA TRP A 21 7.88 -0.12 2.13
C TRP A 21 8.51 -1.51 2.06
N SER A 22 9.73 -1.56 1.60
CA SER A 22 10.56 -2.75 1.40
C SER A 22 10.10 -3.69 0.27
N CYS A 23 8.90 -3.53 -0.26
CA CYS A 23 8.34 -4.41 -1.28
C CYS A 23 8.62 -3.92 -2.72
N ASP A 24 8.60 -4.85 -3.65
CA ASP A 24 8.59 -4.70 -5.09
C ASP A 24 7.46 -5.56 -5.68
N GLU A 25 7.56 -5.93 -6.95
CA GLU A 25 6.54 -6.74 -7.64
C GLU A 25 6.49 -8.20 -7.19
N LYS A 26 7.58 -8.76 -6.64
CA LYS A 26 7.70 -10.20 -6.40
C LYS A 26 6.63 -10.79 -5.49
N PRO A 27 6.32 -10.20 -4.33
CA PRO A 27 5.28 -10.74 -3.45
C PRO A 27 3.89 -10.79 -4.08
N LEU A 28 3.68 -10.05 -5.18
CA LEU A 28 2.39 -9.89 -5.84
C LEU A 28 2.24 -10.71 -7.13
N GLN A 29 3.26 -11.48 -7.52
CA GLN A 29 3.31 -12.22 -8.80
C GLN A 29 2.25 -13.32 -8.93
N HIS A 30 1.67 -13.77 -7.82
CA HIS A 30 0.60 -14.76 -7.82
C HIS A 30 -0.76 -14.16 -8.23
N LEU A 31 -0.93 -12.82 -8.11
CA LEU A 31 -2.16 -12.15 -8.48
C LEU A 31 -2.23 -11.95 -9.99
N ASN A 32 -3.16 -12.60 -10.64
CA ASN A 32 -3.44 -12.37 -12.06
C ASN A 32 -4.52 -11.29 -12.27
N SER A 33 -4.85 -10.94 -13.52
CA SER A 33 -5.99 -10.09 -13.86
C SER A 33 -6.54 -10.39 -15.25
N LYS A 34 -7.86 -10.34 -15.37
CA LYS A 34 -8.58 -10.46 -16.63
C LYS A 34 -9.05 -9.10 -17.17
N GLU A 35 -9.40 -8.18 -16.26
CA GLU A 35 -10.05 -6.92 -16.58
C GLU A 35 -9.12 -5.70 -16.55
N TYR A 36 -7.97 -5.81 -15.88
CA TYR A 36 -7.11 -4.67 -15.59
C TYR A 36 -5.67 -4.87 -16.10
N ASP A 37 -5.06 -3.80 -16.58
CA ASP A 37 -3.62 -3.64 -16.58
C ASP A 37 -3.19 -3.09 -15.21
N ILE A 38 -2.07 -3.52 -14.65
CA ILE A 38 -1.63 -3.14 -13.31
C ILE A 38 -0.23 -2.53 -13.36
N LEU A 39 -0.11 -1.24 -12.98
CA LEU A 39 1.17 -0.57 -12.80
C LEU A 39 1.46 -0.43 -11.30
N SER A 40 2.51 -1.10 -10.82
CA SER A 40 3.01 -0.96 -9.46
C SER A 40 4.02 0.18 -9.35
N CYS A 41 3.85 1.02 -8.33
CA CYS A 41 4.77 2.07 -7.90
C CYS A 41 5.43 1.65 -6.58
N TYR A 42 6.73 1.78 -6.46
CA TYR A 42 7.50 1.41 -5.26
C TYR A 42 8.82 2.19 -5.20
N ASP A 43 9.58 2.04 -4.12
CA ASP A 43 10.86 2.73 -3.91
C ASP A 43 10.73 4.26 -3.83
N TYR A 44 10.25 4.73 -2.68
CA TYR A 44 9.94 6.13 -2.41
C TYR A 44 11.14 6.97 -1.95
N ARG A 45 12.39 6.56 -2.26
CA ARG A 45 13.60 7.36 -2.01
C ARG A 45 13.61 8.67 -2.80
N ASP A 46 12.89 8.68 -3.91
CA ASP A 46 12.59 9.85 -4.71
C ASP A 46 11.08 9.87 -4.97
N VAL A 47 10.43 10.95 -4.61
CA VAL A 47 8.97 11.14 -4.72
C VAL A 47 8.56 11.92 -5.97
N LEU A 48 9.39 11.95 -6.99
CA LEU A 48 8.99 12.45 -8.30
C LEU A 48 8.06 11.45 -8.98
N LEU A 49 6.91 11.95 -9.43
CA LEU A 49 5.92 11.12 -10.11
C LEU A 49 6.44 10.74 -11.52
N PRO A 50 6.65 9.45 -11.82
CA PRO A 50 7.11 9.03 -13.15
C PRO A 50 6.14 9.46 -14.26
N LYS A 51 6.69 9.82 -15.43
CA LYS A 51 5.88 10.19 -16.59
C LYS A 51 4.88 9.10 -16.99
N GLU A 52 5.22 7.85 -16.74
CA GLU A 52 4.37 6.70 -17.01
C GLU A 52 3.05 6.75 -16.21
N VAL A 53 3.10 7.20 -14.95
CA VAL A 53 1.90 7.39 -14.13
C VAL A 53 0.99 8.47 -14.71
N ASN A 54 1.55 9.54 -15.27
CA ASN A 54 0.74 10.57 -15.93
C ASN A 54 -0.01 10.03 -17.15
N ARG A 55 0.68 9.21 -17.96
CA ARG A 55 0.11 8.61 -19.18
C ARG A 55 -1.02 7.62 -18.92
N ILE A 56 -1.12 7.06 -17.71
CA ILE A 56 -2.24 6.18 -17.36
C ILE A 56 -3.56 6.92 -17.51
N PHE A 57 -3.66 8.16 -17.05
CA PHE A 57 -4.89 8.95 -17.11
C PHE A 57 -5.28 9.37 -18.53
N GLU A 58 -4.34 9.31 -19.47
CA GLU A 58 -4.56 9.62 -20.89
C GLU A 58 -4.96 8.37 -21.70
N ASN A 59 -4.50 7.19 -21.26
CA ASN A 59 -4.55 5.95 -22.07
C ASN A 59 -5.60 4.94 -21.62
N TYR A 60 -6.23 5.13 -20.46
CA TYR A 60 -7.21 4.19 -19.91
C TYR A 60 -8.55 4.85 -19.67
N ASP A 61 -9.64 4.13 -20.01
CA ASP A 61 -11.01 4.61 -19.84
C ASP A 61 -11.37 4.76 -18.34
N LYS A 62 -10.82 3.88 -17.50
CA LYS A 62 -11.01 3.90 -16.04
C LYS A 62 -9.71 3.57 -15.31
N VAL A 63 -9.38 4.39 -14.35
CA VAL A 63 -8.22 4.19 -13.46
C VAL A 63 -8.71 3.96 -12.04
N TYR A 64 -8.20 2.91 -11.42
CA TYR A 64 -8.41 2.59 -10.01
C TYR A 64 -7.10 2.81 -9.26
N LEU A 65 -7.19 3.34 -8.06
CA LEU A 65 -6.05 3.45 -7.15
C LEU A 65 -6.18 2.40 -6.06
N ILE A 66 -5.14 1.59 -5.87
CA ILE A 66 -4.95 0.77 -4.68
C ILE A 66 -3.60 1.17 -4.08
N ALA A 67 -3.59 1.48 -2.79
CA ALA A 67 -2.36 1.78 -2.10
C ALA A 67 -2.27 0.99 -0.78
N TRP A 68 -1.09 0.49 -0.46
CA TRP A 68 -0.88 -0.36 0.70
C TRP A 68 0.20 0.21 1.63
N SER A 69 -0.07 0.15 2.95
CA SER A 69 0.92 0.50 3.97
C SER A 69 1.43 1.94 3.82
N LEU A 70 2.74 2.16 3.83
CA LEU A 70 3.36 3.49 3.60
C LEU A 70 3.10 4.02 2.18
N GLY A 71 2.75 3.15 1.23
CA GLY A 71 2.28 3.54 -0.10
C GLY A 71 1.00 4.37 -0.07
N VAL A 72 0.16 4.20 0.96
CA VAL A 72 -1.05 5.01 1.16
C VAL A 72 -0.70 6.50 1.32
N TYR A 73 0.29 6.81 2.15
CA TYR A 73 0.76 8.17 2.32
C TYR A 73 1.42 8.71 1.05
N ALA A 74 2.31 7.91 0.43
CA ALA A 74 3.02 8.30 -0.78
C ALA A 74 2.06 8.63 -1.93
N ALA A 75 1.05 7.78 -2.18
CA ALA A 75 0.04 8.01 -3.20
C ALA A 75 -0.79 9.27 -2.89
N ASN A 76 -1.23 9.44 -1.64
CA ASN A 76 -2.00 10.60 -1.23
C ASN A 76 -1.25 11.93 -1.45
N LEU A 77 0.05 11.95 -1.13
CA LEU A 77 0.90 13.11 -1.33
C LEU A 77 1.09 13.42 -2.82
N LEU A 78 1.46 12.41 -3.61
CA LEU A 78 1.84 12.58 -5.02
C LEU A 78 0.64 12.82 -5.95
N LEU A 79 -0.55 12.37 -5.57
CA LEU A 79 -1.76 12.41 -6.38
C LEU A 79 -2.81 13.39 -5.84
N LYS A 80 -2.41 14.37 -5.00
CA LYS A 80 -3.26 15.33 -4.30
C LYS A 80 -4.43 15.87 -5.13
N ASN A 81 -4.18 16.27 -6.37
CA ASN A 81 -5.18 16.93 -7.22
C ASN A 81 -5.85 15.97 -8.21
N ARG A 82 -5.79 14.65 -7.98
CA ARG A 82 -6.24 13.63 -8.95
C ARG A 82 -7.38 12.76 -8.43
N LYS A 83 -7.98 13.10 -7.30
CA LYS A 83 -9.08 12.31 -6.70
C LYS A 83 -10.19 12.02 -7.71
N SER A 84 -10.62 13.02 -8.47
CA SER A 84 -11.70 12.91 -9.46
C SER A 84 -11.34 12.07 -10.70
N LEU A 85 -10.06 11.73 -10.89
CA LEU A 85 -9.61 10.91 -12.02
C LEU A 85 -9.70 9.41 -11.74
N PHE A 86 -9.92 9.01 -10.47
CA PHE A 86 -10.06 7.61 -10.10
C PHE A 86 -11.53 7.18 -10.13
N ALA A 87 -11.78 6.01 -10.70
CA ALA A 87 -13.08 5.34 -10.62
C ALA A 87 -13.34 4.85 -9.19
N ASP A 88 -12.30 4.39 -8.50
CA ASP A 88 -12.28 4.09 -7.06
C ASP A 88 -10.85 4.26 -6.52
N ALA A 89 -10.70 4.63 -5.25
CA ALA A 89 -9.42 4.84 -4.59
C ALA A 89 -9.42 4.19 -3.21
N ILE A 90 -8.64 3.12 -3.06
CA ILE A 90 -8.69 2.20 -1.92
C ILE A 90 -7.36 2.22 -1.17
N ALA A 91 -7.41 2.51 0.12
CA ALA A 91 -6.29 2.33 1.03
C ALA A 91 -6.36 0.94 1.68
N ILE A 92 -5.25 0.22 1.73
CA ILE A 92 -5.14 -1.10 2.37
C ILE A 92 -4.10 -1.01 3.49
N ASN A 93 -4.50 -1.30 4.72
CA ASN A 93 -3.60 -1.43 5.87
C ASN A 93 -2.58 -0.29 5.98
N GLY A 94 -3.06 0.95 5.93
CA GLY A 94 -2.26 2.16 6.02
C GLY A 94 -3.11 3.40 6.19
N THR A 95 -2.48 4.54 6.45
CA THR A 95 -3.18 5.82 6.67
C THR A 95 -2.45 6.98 6.00
N ILE A 96 -3.12 8.13 5.89
CA ILE A 96 -2.50 9.36 5.41
C ILE A 96 -1.64 10.05 6.49
N ASN A 97 -1.67 9.55 7.73
CA ASN A 97 -0.83 9.97 8.85
C ASN A 97 0.03 8.78 9.31
N PRO A 98 0.99 8.31 8.49
CA PRO A 98 1.63 7.02 8.73
C PRO A 98 2.55 6.98 9.95
N ILE A 99 3.03 8.14 10.43
CA ILE A 99 3.87 8.28 11.63
C ILE A 99 3.12 9.19 12.60
N ASP A 100 2.29 8.60 13.43
CA ASP A 100 1.42 9.30 14.38
C ASP A 100 1.03 8.34 15.53
N ASN A 101 0.94 8.84 16.75
CA ASN A 101 0.62 8.02 17.92
C ASN A 101 -0.80 7.43 17.88
N LEU A 102 -1.75 8.12 17.25
CA LEU A 102 -3.18 7.76 17.27
C LEU A 102 -3.69 7.31 15.90
N LYS A 103 -3.04 7.71 14.81
CA LYS A 103 -3.53 7.49 13.44
C LYS A 103 -2.57 6.71 12.55
N GLY A 104 -1.41 6.32 13.07
CA GLY A 104 -0.37 5.63 12.30
C GLY A 104 0.49 4.73 13.17
N ILE A 105 1.73 4.56 12.77
CA ILE A 105 2.78 3.91 13.57
C ILE A 105 3.30 4.95 14.56
N PRO A 106 3.36 4.67 15.87
CA PRO A 106 3.93 5.61 16.84
C PRO A 106 5.35 6.04 16.43
N PRO A 107 5.70 7.35 16.50
CA PRO A 107 7.01 7.86 16.08
C PRO A 107 8.20 7.13 16.71
N ALA A 108 8.09 6.77 17.99
CA ALA A 108 9.13 6.02 18.70
C ALA A 108 9.34 4.61 18.11
N VAL A 109 8.25 3.94 17.70
CA VAL A 109 8.32 2.61 17.07
C VAL A 109 8.91 2.70 15.66
N PHE A 110 8.53 3.74 14.92
CA PHE A 110 9.07 3.99 13.57
C PHE A 110 10.58 4.26 13.64
N GLN A 111 11.02 5.14 14.55
CA GLN A 111 12.43 5.44 14.76
C GLN A 111 13.22 4.21 15.19
N ALA A 112 12.71 3.44 16.15
CA ALA A 112 13.35 2.20 16.61
C ALA A 112 13.49 1.17 15.47
N THR A 113 12.55 1.17 14.52
CA THR A 113 12.66 0.33 13.30
C THR A 113 13.85 0.77 12.45
N ILE A 114 14.03 2.08 12.22
CA ILE A 114 15.16 2.62 11.45
C ILE A 114 16.49 2.28 12.14
N ASP A 115 16.58 2.55 13.45
CA ASP A 115 17.83 2.40 14.23
C ASP A 115 18.26 0.94 14.37
N GLY A 116 17.29 0.03 14.49
CA GLY A 116 17.51 -1.40 14.64
C GLY A 116 17.54 -2.18 13.34
N LEU A 117 17.41 -1.52 12.16
CA LEU A 117 17.26 -2.23 10.89
C LEU A 117 18.57 -2.91 10.46
N ASN A 118 18.48 -4.21 10.24
CA ASN A 118 19.50 -5.07 9.66
C ASN A 118 18.79 -6.24 8.97
N LEU A 119 19.51 -7.10 8.23
CA LEU A 119 18.91 -8.21 7.49
C LEU A 119 18.04 -9.13 8.36
N LYS A 120 18.47 -9.40 9.59
CA LYS A 120 17.71 -10.25 10.51
C LYS A 120 16.45 -9.57 11.04
N SER A 121 16.51 -8.28 11.35
CA SER A 121 15.33 -7.52 11.79
C SER A 121 14.35 -7.27 10.64
N LEU A 122 14.82 -7.10 9.41
CA LEU A 122 14.01 -7.00 8.22
C LEU A 122 13.21 -8.30 7.97
N GLU A 123 13.84 -9.47 8.14
CA GLU A 123 13.13 -10.76 8.04
C GLU A 123 12.05 -10.90 9.13
N LYS A 124 12.36 -10.46 10.35
CA LYS A 124 11.37 -10.42 11.44
C LYS A 124 10.21 -9.45 11.14
N PHE A 125 10.50 -8.31 10.52
CA PHE A 125 9.48 -7.38 10.07
C PHE A 125 8.54 -8.04 9.06
N TRP A 126 9.06 -8.71 8.04
CA TRP A 126 8.25 -9.45 7.08
C TRP A 126 7.41 -10.55 7.72
N MET A 127 7.97 -11.26 8.71
CA MET A 127 7.21 -12.27 9.46
C MET A 127 6.03 -11.67 10.23
N ARG A 128 6.23 -10.51 10.88
CA ARG A 128 5.15 -9.76 11.55
C ARG A 128 4.12 -9.26 10.55
N MET A 129 4.57 -8.71 9.44
CA MET A 129 3.74 -8.22 8.34
C MET A 129 2.79 -9.30 7.82
N CYS A 130 3.26 -10.54 7.71
CA CYS A 130 2.46 -11.69 7.29
C CYS A 130 1.54 -12.27 8.38
N GLY A 131 1.57 -11.74 9.60
CA GLY A 131 0.78 -12.27 10.71
C GLY A 131 1.34 -13.52 11.37
N GLY A 132 2.57 -13.94 11.04
CA GLY A 132 3.26 -15.03 11.71
C GLY A 132 4.03 -15.98 10.80
N LYS A 133 4.61 -17.00 11.41
CA LYS A 133 5.57 -17.91 10.76
C LYS A 133 4.98 -18.71 9.60
N SER A 134 3.75 -19.18 9.72
CA SER A 134 3.11 -20.01 8.69
C SER A 134 2.92 -19.24 7.38
N ALA A 135 2.26 -18.07 7.43
CA ALA A 135 2.07 -17.22 6.25
C ALA A 135 3.40 -16.68 5.71
N PHE A 136 4.36 -16.39 6.59
CA PHE A 136 5.69 -15.98 6.19
C PHE A 136 6.45 -17.04 5.36
N THR A 137 6.20 -18.33 5.60
CA THR A 137 6.79 -19.42 4.80
C THR A 137 6.39 -19.33 3.32
N LEU A 138 5.14 -18.95 3.03
CA LEU A 138 4.68 -18.71 1.66
C LEU A 138 5.27 -17.42 1.08
N PHE A 139 5.29 -16.34 1.87
CA PHE A 139 5.91 -15.08 1.47
C PHE A 139 7.40 -15.25 1.10
N LYS A 140 8.12 -16.11 1.81
CA LYS A 140 9.54 -16.43 1.52
C LYS A 140 9.80 -16.98 0.13
N LEU A 141 8.83 -17.55 -0.53
CA LEU A 141 8.97 -18.04 -1.91
C LEU A 141 9.13 -16.89 -2.93
N ASN A 142 8.64 -15.71 -2.58
CA ASN A 142 8.64 -14.52 -3.44
C ASN A 142 9.02 -13.26 -2.64
N VAL A 143 10.11 -13.31 -1.86
CA VAL A 143 10.59 -12.12 -1.14
C VAL A 143 10.97 -11.00 -2.11
N PRO A 144 10.85 -9.75 -1.69
CA PRO A 144 11.28 -8.61 -2.48
C PRO A 144 12.75 -8.73 -2.89
N ASN A 145 13.04 -8.40 -4.14
CA ASN A 145 14.41 -8.42 -4.69
C ASN A 145 15.00 -6.99 -4.65
N ARG A 146 15.14 -6.45 -3.46
CA ARG A 146 15.63 -5.09 -3.25
C ARG A 146 16.88 -5.09 -2.37
N GLU A 147 17.87 -4.28 -2.76
CA GLU A 147 19.07 -4.07 -1.96
C GLU A 147 18.71 -3.51 -0.56
N PHE A 148 19.35 -4.05 0.48
CA PHE A 148 19.08 -3.68 1.86
C PHE A 148 19.27 -2.18 2.12
N ASP A 149 20.39 -1.61 1.65
CA ASP A 149 20.70 -0.19 1.84
C ASP A 149 19.65 0.74 1.19
N ASN A 150 19.08 0.30 0.06
CA ASN A 150 18.01 1.02 -0.61
C ASN A 150 16.72 1.00 0.22
N GLN A 151 16.42 -0.10 0.90
CA GLN A 151 15.24 -0.23 1.77
C GLN A 151 15.40 0.63 3.03
N LEU A 152 16.60 0.64 3.64
CA LEU A 152 16.88 1.50 4.80
C LEU A 152 16.79 2.98 4.41
N LEU A 153 17.38 3.37 3.28
CA LEU A 153 17.32 4.74 2.79
C LEU A 153 15.88 5.17 2.51
N GLU A 154 15.08 4.31 1.88
CA GLU A 154 13.67 4.58 1.61
C GLU A 154 12.88 4.87 2.90
N LEU A 155 13.11 4.08 3.96
CA LEU A 155 12.41 4.29 5.23
C LEU A 155 12.77 5.64 5.87
N LYS A 156 14.07 6.03 5.79
CA LYS A 156 14.55 7.34 6.25
C LYS A 156 13.97 8.50 5.44
N GLU A 157 13.91 8.36 4.13
CA GLU A 157 13.34 9.40 3.26
C GLU A 157 11.83 9.54 3.47
N LEU A 158 11.09 8.43 3.65
CA LEU A 158 9.68 8.46 4.02
C LEU A 158 9.45 9.16 5.37
N GLN A 159 10.31 8.94 6.36
CA GLN A 159 10.22 9.66 7.64
C GLN A 159 10.38 11.18 7.45
N LYS A 160 11.41 11.60 6.73
CA LYS A 160 11.63 13.03 6.41
C LYS A 160 10.46 13.62 5.64
N LEU A 161 9.92 12.85 4.70
CA LEU A 161 8.78 13.28 3.89
C LEU A 161 7.56 13.57 4.76
N VAL A 162 7.23 12.66 5.70
CA VAL A 162 6.13 12.86 6.65
C VAL A 162 6.37 14.05 7.58
N GLN A 163 7.61 14.24 8.04
CA GLN A 163 7.97 15.37 8.92
C GLN A 163 7.86 16.73 8.22
N ASN A 164 8.13 16.78 6.92
CA ASN A 164 8.19 18.02 6.14
C ASN A 164 6.90 18.36 5.42
N HIS A 165 5.92 17.46 5.33
CA HIS A 165 4.69 17.66 4.59
C HIS A 165 3.47 17.38 5.49
N PHE A 166 2.83 18.44 5.93
CA PHE A 166 1.50 18.32 6.54
C PHE A 166 0.47 17.98 5.46
N VAL A 167 -0.37 16.98 5.72
CA VAL A 167 -1.41 16.50 4.80
C VAL A 167 -2.77 16.67 5.45
N ASP A 168 -3.60 17.55 4.87
CA ASP A 168 -4.98 17.86 5.28
C ASP A 168 -6.03 17.45 4.23
N TRP A 169 -5.61 16.70 3.21
CA TRP A 169 -6.49 16.19 2.15
C TRP A 169 -6.45 14.66 2.08
N ASN A 170 -7.51 14.09 1.52
CA ASN A 170 -7.66 12.65 1.33
C ASN A 170 -8.17 12.33 -0.09
N ILE A 171 -7.42 11.52 -0.82
CA ILE A 171 -7.79 11.07 -2.17
C ILE A 171 -8.59 9.77 -2.16
N TYR A 172 -8.64 9.05 -1.04
CA TYR A 172 -9.33 7.76 -0.91
C TYR A 172 -10.82 7.95 -0.66
N ASN A 173 -11.60 6.98 -1.07
CA ASN A 173 -13.01 6.83 -0.75
C ASN A 173 -13.29 5.55 0.05
N LYS A 174 -12.30 4.66 0.18
CA LYS A 174 -12.44 3.41 0.92
C LYS A 174 -11.14 3.00 1.61
N ALA A 175 -11.25 2.36 2.77
CA ALA A 175 -10.13 1.74 3.48
C ALA A 175 -10.44 0.30 3.86
N LEU A 176 -9.54 -0.63 3.53
CA LEU A 176 -9.50 -1.97 4.11
C LEU A 176 -8.60 -1.94 5.35
N ILE A 177 -9.14 -2.37 6.48
CA ILE A 177 -8.43 -2.50 7.74
C ILE A 177 -8.34 -3.97 8.15
N GLY A 178 -7.13 -4.50 8.20
CA GLY A 178 -6.83 -5.80 8.75
C GLY A 178 -6.84 -5.78 10.27
N LYS A 179 -7.77 -6.51 10.91
CA LYS A 179 -7.86 -6.56 12.38
C LYS A 179 -6.64 -7.22 13.03
N GLN A 180 -5.91 -8.05 12.29
CA GLN A 180 -4.70 -8.73 12.73
C GLN A 180 -3.42 -8.02 12.25
N ASP A 181 -3.53 -6.76 11.84
CA ASP A 181 -2.37 -5.95 11.42
C ASP A 181 -1.46 -5.65 12.62
N LEU A 182 -0.22 -6.19 12.58
CA LEU A 182 0.80 -5.98 13.62
C LEU A 182 1.77 -4.82 13.29
N ILE A 183 1.53 -4.09 12.20
CA ILE A 183 2.34 -2.95 11.75
C ILE A 183 1.60 -1.64 11.99
N PHE A 184 0.41 -1.49 11.38
CA PHE A 184 -0.53 -0.42 11.66
C PHE A 184 -1.67 -0.98 12.52
N SER A 185 -1.77 -0.58 13.80
CA SER A 185 -2.85 -1.10 14.62
C SER A 185 -4.22 -0.79 14.01
N ALA A 186 -5.16 -1.73 14.10
CA ALA A 186 -6.50 -1.55 13.56
C ALA A 186 -7.19 -0.32 14.19
N ASP A 187 -6.98 -0.06 15.47
CA ASP A 187 -7.59 1.08 16.17
C ASP A 187 -7.06 2.42 15.65
N ASN A 188 -5.75 2.53 15.39
CA ASN A 188 -5.18 3.73 14.81
C ASN A 188 -5.67 3.96 13.37
N GLN A 189 -5.80 2.89 12.58
CA GLN A 189 -6.37 2.99 11.24
C GLN A 189 -7.84 3.42 11.28
N LYS A 190 -8.65 2.84 12.17
CA LYS A 190 -10.05 3.25 12.37
C LYS A 190 -10.15 4.74 12.73
N LEU A 191 -9.33 5.19 13.68
CA LEU A 191 -9.33 6.59 14.08
C LEU A 191 -8.89 7.52 12.95
N ALA A 192 -7.93 7.09 12.12
CA ALA A 192 -7.47 7.86 10.97
C ALA A 192 -8.55 8.04 9.91
N TRP A 193 -9.35 7.00 9.66
CA TRP A 193 -10.35 6.96 8.59
C TRP A 193 -11.78 7.32 9.03
N LYS A 194 -12.03 7.38 10.35
CA LYS A 194 -13.35 7.66 10.92
C LYS A 194 -13.97 8.91 10.29
N GLU A 195 -15.22 8.80 9.88
CA GLU A 195 -16.05 9.90 9.32
C GLU A 195 -15.55 10.48 7.97
N SER A 196 -14.46 9.92 7.41
CA SER A 196 -13.89 10.46 6.16
C SER A 196 -14.14 9.59 4.92
N ILE A 197 -14.21 8.27 5.11
CA ILE A 197 -14.38 7.29 4.00
C ILE A 197 -15.05 6.02 4.50
N ASP A 198 -15.49 5.15 3.58
CA ASP A 198 -16.01 3.82 3.90
C ASP A 198 -14.90 2.92 4.44
N ILE A 199 -15.18 2.22 5.55
CA ILE A 199 -14.26 1.26 6.17
C ILE A 199 -14.77 -0.16 5.96
N VAL A 200 -13.90 -1.01 5.44
CA VAL A 200 -14.08 -2.46 5.32
C VAL A 200 -13.12 -3.15 6.29
N GLU A 201 -13.62 -3.88 7.27
CA GLU A 201 -12.79 -4.64 8.21
C GLU A 201 -12.74 -6.12 7.82
N ARG A 202 -11.54 -6.73 7.91
CA ARG A 202 -11.32 -8.18 7.69
C ARG A 202 -10.36 -8.74 8.74
N GLU A 203 -10.46 -10.03 9.02
CA GLU A 203 -9.50 -10.76 9.87
C GLU A 203 -8.18 -11.02 9.12
N TYR A 204 -7.57 -9.98 8.59
CA TYR A 204 -6.37 -10.05 7.78
C TYR A 204 -5.16 -9.46 8.50
N PRO A 205 -3.95 -9.99 8.25
CA PRO A 205 -2.70 -9.39 8.68
C PRO A 205 -2.37 -8.15 7.82
N HIS A 206 -1.23 -7.51 8.08
CA HIS A 206 -0.76 -6.36 7.32
C HIS A 206 -0.54 -6.66 5.83
N TYR A 207 0.15 -7.77 5.52
CA TYR A 207 0.22 -8.32 4.17
C TYR A 207 -0.94 -9.27 3.97
N CYS A 208 -1.91 -8.88 3.18
CA CYS A 208 -3.14 -9.64 2.97
C CYS A 208 -3.36 -10.06 1.52
N PHE A 209 -2.38 -9.84 0.64
CA PHE A 209 -2.55 -10.16 -0.79
C PHE A 209 -2.61 -11.66 -1.09
N ASP A 210 -2.24 -12.50 -0.15
CA ASP A 210 -2.44 -13.97 -0.20
C ASP A 210 -3.91 -14.40 0.00
N LYS A 211 -4.82 -13.46 0.26
CA LYS A 211 -6.26 -13.73 0.44
C LYS A 211 -7.04 -13.70 -0.87
N TRP A 212 -6.40 -13.28 -1.95
CA TRP A 212 -7.00 -13.19 -3.28
C TRP A 212 -6.13 -13.89 -4.33
N ASN A 213 -6.75 -14.33 -5.42
CA ASN A 213 -6.07 -14.96 -6.55
C ASN A 213 -5.89 -13.97 -7.73
N SER A 214 -6.57 -12.84 -7.68
CA SER A 214 -6.54 -11.84 -8.75
C SER A 214 -6.78 -10.43 -8.25
N TRP A 215 -6.32 -9.45 -9.01
CA TRP A 215 -6.64 -8.05 -8.81
C TRP A 215 -8.13 -7.76 -9.02
N ASP A 216 -8.78 -8.53 -9.88
CA ASP A 216 -10.22 -8.46 -10.11
C ASP A 216 -10.99 -8.78 -8.81
N GLU A 217 -10.59 -9.85 -8.09
CA GLU A 217 -11.17 -10.21 -6.80
C GLU A 217 -10.98 -9.13 -5.74
N ILE A 218 -9.81 -8.46 -5.71
CA ILE A 218 -9.56 -7.33 -4.78
C ILE A 218 -10.56 -6.20 -5.04
N ILE A 219 -10.73 -5.81 -6.30
CA ILE A 219 -11.68 -4.77 -6.66
C ILE A 219 -13.12 -5.20 -6.32
N GLU A 220 -13.50 -6.44 -6.62
CA GLU A 220 -14.85 -6.94 -6.34
C GLU A 220 -15.14 -6.99 -4.83
N ASP A 221 -14.24 -7.55 -4.02
CA ASP A 221 -14.39 -7.64 -2.55
C ASP A 221 -14.51 -6.25 -1.90
N LEU A 222 -13.70 -5.30 -2.38
CA LEU A 222 -13.65 -3.97 -1.80
C LEU A 222 -14.66 -2.99 -2.41
N SER A 223 -15.16 -3.23 -3.64
CA SER A 223 -16.18 -2.39 -4.27
C SER A 223 -17.59 -2.74 -3.81
N ARG A 224 -17.86 -3.95 -3.37
CA ARG A 224 -19.13 -4.32 -2.74
C ARG A 224 -19.19 -3.67 -1.36
N GLY A 225 -19.71 -2.43 -1.31
CA GLY A 225 -20.05 -1.78 -0.05
C GLY A 225 -21.03 -2.66 0.73
N LYS A 226 -20.88 -2.72 2.08
CA LYS A 226 -21.76 -3.36 3.05
C LYS A 226 -22.80 -4.28 2.43
N SER A 227 -22.41 -5.50 2.04
CA SER A 227 -23.38 -6.55 1.86
C SER A 227 -23.84 -6.95 3.25
N GLU A 228 -25.09 -6.66 3.50
CA GLU A 228 -25.95 -7.11 4.57
C GLU A 228 -25.46 -8.40 5.24
N CYS A 229 -25.19 -8.32 6.55
CA CYS A 229 -25.32 -9.44 7.48
C CYS A 229 -26.67 -9.33 8.14
#